data_a10a7671fa92d35ca6eb4ef0b0438939
#
_entry.id   a10a7671fa92d35ca6eb4ef0b0438939
#
_cell.length_a   1.000
_cell.length_b   1.000
_cell.length_c   1.000
_cell.angle_alpha   90.00
_cell.angle_beta   90.00
_cell.angle_gamma   90.00
#
_symmetry.space_group_name_H-M   'P 1'
#
loop_
_entity.id
_entity.type
_entity.pdbx_description
1 polymer ?
#
loop_
_entity_poly.entity_id
_entity_poly.type
_entity_poly.pdbx_seq_one_letter_code
_entity_poly.pdbx_strand_id
1 'polypeptide(L)'
;MATDIEISAYSIWADLQKIRSMIPLVHNITNSVVQDFTANALLALGASPIMSDCVDETEELVAVSNALNINIGTPNPQSMEAMRTATDASKSIDCKKHPLLKSD
;
A
#
# COMPACT_ATOMS: atom_id res chain seq x y z
N MET A 1 14.30 -7.34 16.87
CA MET A 1 13.55 -6.65 17.47
C MET A 1 13.08 -5.48 16.79
N ALA A 2 12.20 -5.07 17.19
CA ALA A 2 11.70 -3.98 16.53
C ALA A 2 12.73 -2.92 16.52
N THR A 3 13.04 -2.49 15.41
CA THR A 3 13.89 -1.39 15.36
C THR A 3 13.13 -0.18 15.74
N ASP A 4 13.72 0.62 16.50
CA ASP A 4 13.16 1.91 16.81
C ASP A 4 13.10 2.74 15.55
N ILE A 5 11.90 2.95 15.06
CA ILE A 5 11.71 3.87 13.95
C ILE A 5 11.67 5.26 14.55
N GLU A 6 12.68 6.02 14.29
CA GLU A 6 12.72 7.39 14.72
C GLU A 6 11.92 8.25 13.76
N ILE A 7 10.80 8.79 14.25
CA ILE A 7 9.96 9.68 13.47
C ILE A 7 10.32 11.12 13.81
N SER A 8 10.85 11.83 12.85
CA SER A 8 11.24 13.23 13.01
C SER A 8 10.89 13.98 11.73
N ALA A 9 10.94 15.29 11.79
CA ALA A 9 10.72 16.10 10.58
C ALA A 9 11.72 15.75 9.49
N TYR A 10 12.94 15.44 9.87
CA TYR A 10 13.97 15.05 8.91
C TYR A 10 13.66 13.71 8.25
N SER A 11 13.26 12.71 9.04
CA SER A 11 12.96 11.39 8.48
C SER A 11 11.72 11.43 7.58
N ILE A 12 10.72 12.21 7.94
CA ILE A 12 9.52 12.39 7.09
C ILE A 12 9.92 13.08 5.79
N TRP A 13 10.76 14.10 5.86
CA TRP A 13 11.24 14.79 4.66
C TRP A 13 12.01 13.85 3.75
N ALA A 14 12.89 13.03 4.32
CA ALA A 14 13.68 12.07 3.55
C ALA A 14 12.78 11.06 2.87
N ASP A 15 11.76 10.54 3.55
CA ASP A 15 10.81 9.61 2.97
C ASP A 15 10.01 10.25 1.85
N LEU A 16 9.59 11.50 2.03
CA LEU A 16 8.87 12.23 0.98
C LEU A 16 9.73 12.40 -0.28
N GLN A 17 11.01 12.69 -0.11
CA GLN A 17 11.92 12.81 -1.25
C GLN A 17 12.08 11.49 -1.98
N LYS A 18 12.14 10.37 -1.26
CA LYS A 18 12.18 9.05 -1.86
C LYS A 18 10.91 8.75 -2.66
N ILE A 19 9.75 9.06 -2.10
CA ILE A 19 8.48 8.87 -2.81
C ILE A 19 8.48 9.65 -4.11
N ARG A 20 8.89 10.91 -4.07
CA ARG A 20 8.91 11.76 -5.27
C ARG A 20 9.88 11.28 -6.33
N SER A 21 11.00 10.69 -5.92
CA SER A 21 11.99 10.20 -6.89
C SER A 21 11.61 8.83 -7.44
N MET A 22 10.98 7.97 -6.66
CA MET A 22 10.63 6.61 -7.06
C MET A 22 9.27 6.51 -7.74
N ILE A 23 8.37 7.42 -7.42
CA ILE A 23 6.98 7.41 -7.89
C ILE A 23 6.37 6.03 -7.65
N PRO A 24 6.29 5.58 -6.40
CA PRO A 24 5.85 4.21 -6.11
C PRO A 24 4.40 4.00 -6.49
N LEU A 25 4.11 2.81 -6.97
CA LEU A 25 2.76 2.37 -7.25
C LEU A 25 2.12 1.88 -5.96
N VAL A 26 1.04 2.51 -5.55
CA VAL A 26 0.35 2.19 -4.30
C VAL A 26 -1.04 1.64 -4.63
N HIS A 27 -1.25 0.36 -4.28
CA HIS A 27 -2.54 -0.28 -4.45
C HIS A 27 -3.41 0.01 -3.23
N ASN A 28 -4.60 0.56 -3.46
CA ASN A 28 -5.50 0.97 -2.40
C ASN A 28 -6.79 0.17 -2.46
N ILE A 29 -7.14 -0.46 -1.33
CA ILE A 29 -8.45 -1.05 -1.15
C ILE A 29 -9.12 -0.25 -0.05
N THR A 30 -10.06 0.60 -0.43
CA THR A 30 -10.68 1.55 0.48
C THR A 30 -12.18 1.63 0.18
N ASN A 31 -12.87 2.53 0.83
CA ASN A 31 -14.30 2.72 0.60
C ASN A 31 -14.54 3.89 -0.33
N SER A 32 -15.76 3.96 -0.89
CA SER A 32 -16.10 4.98 -1.87
C SER A 32 -16.16 6.39 -1.30
N VAL A 33 -16.28 6.51 0.02
CA VAL A 33 -16.37 7.83 0.67
C VAL A 33 -15.05 8.58 0.61
N VAL A 34 -13.94 7.88 0.80
CA VAL A 34 -12.62 8.51 0.87
C VAL A 34 -11.74 8.19 -0.34
N GLN A 35 -12.29 7.50 -1.34
CA GLN A 35 -11.50 7.03 -2.48
C GLN A 35 -10.81 8.18 -3.21
N ASP A 36 -11.56 9.22 -3.55
CA ASP A 36 -10.99 10.38 -4.25
C ASP A 36 -9.99 11.12 -3.39
N PHE A 37 -10.30 11.28 -2.11
CA PHE A 37 -9.39 11.95 -1.18
C PHE A 37 -8.05 11.19 -1.08
N THR A 38 -8.12 9.88 -0.93
CA THR A 38 -6.92 9.04 -0.82
C THR A 38 -6.09 9.12 -2.09
N ALA A 39 -6.74 9.01 -3.25
CA ALA A 39 -6.04 9.08 -4.53
C ALA A 39 -5.35 10.44 -4.70
N ASN A 40 -6.06 11.52 -4.42
CA ASN A 40 -5.51 12.87 -4.56
C ASN A 40 -4.37 13.12 -3.57
N ALA A 41 -4.49 12.62 -2.34
CA ALA A 41 -3.43 12.77 -1.35
C ALA A 41 -2.15 12.05 -1.80
N LEU A 42 -2.27 10.83 -2.32
CA LEU A 42 -1.12 10.09 -2.80
C LEU A 42 -0.48 10.76 -4.02
N LEU A 43 -1.29 11.28 -4.94
CA LEU A 43 -0.78 12.02 -6.08
C LEU A 43 -0.02 13.26 -5.62
N ALA A 44 -0.55 13.98 -4.64
CA ALA A 44 0.12 15.18 -4.11
C ALA A 44 1.47 14.83 -3.46
N LEU A 45 1.59 13.64 -2.86
CA LEU A 45 2.84 13.18 -2.30
C LEU A 45 3.86 12.74 -3.35
N GLY A 46 3.42 12.52 -4.58
CA GLY A 46 4.28 12.05 -5.66
C GLY A 46 4.18 10.56 -5.94
N ALA A 47 3.24 9.86 -5.31
CA ALA A 47 3.02 8.44 -5.58
C ALA A 47 2.07 8.25 -6.75
N SER A 48 1.98 7.02 -7.23
CA SER A 48 1.05 6.63 -8.29
C SER A 48 0.00 5.68 -7.69
N PRO A 49 -1.21 6.16 -7.40
CA PRO A 49 -2.23 5.32 -6.77
C PRO A 49 -3.01 4.48 -7.77
N ILE A 50 -3.31 3.24 -7.38
CA ILE A 50 -4.32 2.40 -8.03
C ILE A 50 -5.42 2.16 -7.02
N MET A 51 -6.66 2.45 -7.41
CA MET A 51 -7.83 2.28 -6.57
C MET A 51 -8.62 1.09 -7.11
N SER A 52 -8.53 -0.06 -6.45
CA SER A 52 -9.22 -1.26 -6.91
C SER A 52 -9.54 -2.20 -5.75
N ASP A 53 -10.81 -2.63 -5.70
CA ASP A 53 -11.26 -3.69 -4.80
C ASP A 53 -11.75 -4.91 -5.58
N CYS A 54 -11.37 -5.03 -6.83
CA CYS A 54 -11.76 -6.17 -7.66
C CYS A 54 -10.94 -7.39 -7.27
N VAL A 55 -11.62 -8.41 -6.74
CA VAL A 55 -10.95 -9.62 -6.23
C VAL A 55 -10.16 -10.32 -7.34
N ASP A 56 -10.70 -10.33 -8.55
CA ASP A 56 -10.11 -11.08 -9.67
C ASP A 56 -8.75 -10.53 -10.09
N GLU A 57 -8.48 -9.25 -9.87
CA GLU A 57 -7.20 -8.65 -10.25
C GLU A 57 -6.28 -8.35 -9.08
N THR A 58 -6.72 -8.66 -7.85
CA THR A 58 -6.00 -8.28 -6.64
C THR A 58 -4.58 -8.84 -6.59
N GLU A 59 -4.41 -10.13 -6.88
CA GLU A 59 -3.08 -10.73 -6.81
C GLU A 59 -2.11 -10.12 -7.81
N GLU A 60 -2.59 -9.84 -9.02
CA GLU A 60 -1.76 -9.22 -10.05
C GLU A 60 -1.36 -7.80 -9.67
N LEU A 61 -2.30 -7.04 -9.12
CA LEU A 61 -2.02 -5.67 -8.69
C LEU A 61 -1.03 -5.63 -7.53
N VAL A 62 -1.18 -6.55 -6.57
CA VAL A 62 -0.22 -6.63 -5.46
C VAL A 62 1.17 -6.97 -5.98
N ALA A 63 1.26 -7.84 -6.97
CA ALA A 63 2.54 -8.26 -7.53
C ALA A 63 3.31 -7.09 -8.17
N VAL A 64 2.61 -6.14 -8.79
CA VAL A 64 3.26 -5.02 -9.47
C VAL A 64 3.34 -3.75 -8.62
N SER A 65 2.65 -3.73 -7.48
CA SER A 65 2.62 -2.54 -6.62
C SER A 65 3.80 -2.53 -5.65
N ASN A 66 4.20 -1.33 -5.27
CA ASN A 66 5.27 -1.12 -4.29
C ASN A 66 4.73 -1.09 -2.86
N ALA A 67 3.46 -0.73 -2.69
CA ALA A 67 2.83 -0.65 -1.38
C ALA A 67 1.35 -0.99 -1.49
N LEU A 68 0.79 -1.46 -0.39
CA LEU A 68 -0.62 -1.80 -0.26
C LEU A 68 -1.21 -1.02 0.90
N ASN A 69 -2.26 -0.25 0.62
CA ASN A 69 -2.99 0.51 1.63
C ASN A 69 -4.40 -0.05 1.76
N ILE A 70 -4.73 -0.51 2.96
CA ILE A 70 -6.04 -1.09 3.25
C ILE A 70 -6.76 -0.22 4.25
N ASN A 71 -7.97 0.23 3.89
CA ASN A 71 -8.84 0.99 4.77
C ASN A 71 -10.09 0.18 5.06
N ILE A 72 -10.27 -0.25 6.31
CA ILE A 72 -11.38 -1.11 6.71
C ILE A 72 -12.63 -0.32 7.12
N GLY A 73 -12.66 0.99 6.91
CA GLY A 73 -13.86 1.78 7.17
C GLY A 73 -14.97 1.42 6.20
N THR A 74 -16.18 1.20 6.69
CA THR A 74 -17.36 0.81 5.90
C THR A 74 -17.08 -0.30 4.87
N PRO A 75 -16.59 -1.46 5.31
CA PRO A 75 -16.29 -2.55 4.38
C PRO A 75 -17.55 -3.22 3.86
N ASN A 76 -17.46 -3.82 2.67
CA ASN A 76 -18.50 -4.68 2.13
C ASN A 76 -17.88 -6.06 1.83
N PRO A 77 -18.71 -7.09 1.53
CA PRO A 77 -18.15 -8.43 1.30
C PRO A 77 -17.09 -8.49 0.21
N GLN A 78 -17.26 -7.76 -0.88
CA GLN A 78 -16.29 -7.75 -1.96
C GLN A 78 -14.97 -7.11 -1.52
N SER A 79 -15.03 -5.96 -0.86
CA SER A 79 -13.81 -5.27 -0.43
C SER A 79 -13.08 -6.06 0.65
N MET A 80 -13.81 -6.74 1.54
CA MET A 80 -13.19 -7.56 2.56
C MET A 80 -12.46 -8.77 1.97
N GLU A 81 -13.04 -9.40 0.96
CA GLU A 81 -12.38 -10.49 0.29
C GLU A 81 -11.15 -10.03 -0.46
N ALA A 82 -11.23 -8.88 -1.14
CA ALA A 82 -10.08 -8.29 -1.80
C ALA A 82 -8.97 -7.96 -0.81
N MET A 83 -9.32 -7.45 0.37
CA MET A 83 -8.36 -7.15 1.42
C MET A 83 -7.64 -8.39 1.91
N ARG A 84 -8.37 -9.50 2.12
CA ARG A 84 -7.75 -10.76 2.55
C ARG A 84 -6.80 -11.28 1.48
N THR A 85 -7.27 -11.30 0.24
CA THR A 85 -6.45 -11.76 -0.89
C THR A 85 -5.19 -10.93 -1.04
N ALA A 86 -5.33 -9.60 -0.95
CA ALA A 86 -4.20 -8.69 -1.05
C ALA A 86 -3.21 -8.89 0.09
N THR A 87 -3.70 -9.05 1.31
CA THR A 87 -2.85 -9.25 2.49
C THR A 87 -2.03 -10.52 2.35
N ASP A 88 -2.67 -11.61 1.96
CA ASP A 88 -1.99 -12.89 1.80
C ASP A 88 -0.96 -12.82 0.66
N ALA A 89 -1.32 -12.20 -0.45
CA ALA A 89 -0.41 -12.04 -1.58
C ALA A 89 0.79 -11.16 -1.22
N SER A 90 0.56 -10.07 -0.48
CA SER A 90 1.64 -9.16 -0.11
C SER A 90 2.64 -9.81 0.83
N LYS A 91 2.19 -10.64 1.77
CA LYS A 91 3.09 -11.36 2.67
C LYS A 91 4.03 -12.26 1.88
N SER A 92 3.50 -12.98 0.91
CA SER A 92 4.29 -13.88 0.09
C SER A 92 5.34 -13.11 -0.73
N ILE A 93 4.95 -11.97 -1.29
CA ILE A 93 5.84 -11.16 -2.12
C ILE A 93 6.92 -10.48 -1.29
N ASP A 94 6.57 -9.95 -0.13
CA ASP A 94 7.52 -9.27 0.75
C ASP A 94 8.67 -10.19 1.14
N CYS A 95 8.38 -11.44 1.42
CA CYS A 95 9.41 -12.41 1.73
C CYS A 95 10.41 -12.60 0.59
N LYS A 96 9.99 -12.34 -0.65
CA LYS A 96 10.85 -12.52 -1.82
C LYS A 96 11.57 -11.24 -2.22
N LYS A 97 10.90 -10.11 -2.10
CA LYS A 97 11.41 -8.82 -2.60
C LYS A 97 12.30 -8.08 -1.61
N HIS A 98 12.10 -8.31 -0.33
CA HIS A 98 12.78 -7.55 0.72
C HIS A 98 13.48 -8.50 1.68
N PRO A 99 14.74 -8.88 1.37
CA PRO A 99 15.47 -9.78 2.22
C PRO A 99 15.53 -9.35 3.68
N LEU A 100 15.51 -8.05 3.93
CA LEU A 100 15.54 -7.53 5.30
C LEU A 100 14.21 -7.70 6.02
N LEU A 101 13.13 -7.96 5.28
CA LEU A 101 11.83 -8.18 5.84
C LEU A 101 11.43 -9.65 5.87
N LYS A 102 12.36 -10.52 5.54
CA LYS A 102 12.08 -11.94 5.62
C LYS A 102 11.73 -12.29 7.04
N SER A 103 10.61 -12.93 7.17
CA SER A 103 10.21 -13.52 8.41
C SER A 103 11.08 -14.74 8.64
N ASP A 104 11.67 -14.79 9.73
CA ASP A 104 12.44 -15.96 10.12
C ASP A 104 11.57 -16.97 10.82
#